data_2f35c5b7afb59746735645fdd4aeb773
#
_entry.id   2f35c5b7afb59746735645fdd4aeb773
#
_cell.length_a   1.000
_cell.length_b   1.000
_cell.length_c   1.000
_cell.angle_alpha   90.00
_cell.angle_beta   90.00
_cell.angle_gamma   90.00
#
_symmetry.space_group_name_H-M   'P 1'
#
loop_
_entity.id
_entity.type
_entity.pdbx_description
1 polymer ?
#
loop_
_entity_poly.entity_id
_entity_poly.type
_entity_poly.pdbx_seq_one_letter_code
_entity_poly.pdbx_strand_id
1 'polypeptide(L)'
;KDNLSTQRTKRLEELFLARTFGTLQAGGGVVMIVPEAALTEHLTGEISSHCTDVRMIRAAVDTYNQLVIFGIRPKNKASIGKKLADAQQRLLMDYASAPETLPAGTPAYCVPEASAKGFRPMSFKVEHDVLDEELKQSKNRTLWPSFGQHFGTSAVSAEKRRPLCALGQWH
;
A
#
# COMPACT_ATOMS: atom_id res chain seq x y z
N LYS A 1 10.09 33.42 13.00
CA LYS A 1 10.36 32.01 13.43
C LYS A 1 9.41 31.16 12.65
N ASP A 2 9.88 30.69 11.50
CA ASP A 2 9.08 29.93 10.55
C ASP A 2 8.96 28.50 11.07
N ASN A 3 7.76 28.16 11.54
CA ASN A 3 7.36 26.79 11.80
C ASN A 3 7.20 26.08 10.44
N LEU A 4 8.30 25.70 9.83
CA LEU A 4 8.30 24.64 8.82
C LEU A 4 7.92 23.35 9.56
N SER A 5 6.60 23.12 9.69
CA SER A 5 6.11 21.82 10.08
C SER A 5 6.59 20.84 9.03
N THR A 6 7.57 20.03 9.39
CA THR A 6 8.02 18.90 8.60
C THR A 6 6.83 17.97 8.44
N GLN A 7 6.04 18.19 7.40
CA GLN A 7 4.92 17.32 7.06
C GLN A 7 5.55 15.97 6.68
N ARG A 8 5.57 15.04 7.64
CA ARG A 8 6.07 13.70 7.42
C ARG A 8 5.30 13.09 6.25
N THR A 9 5.98 12.82 5.17
CA THR A 9 5.40 12.13 4.02
C THR A 9 4.92 10.76 4.50
N LYS A 10 3.60 10.55 4.48
CA LYS A 10 3.02 9.25 4.85
C LYS A 10 3.45 8.20 3.85
N ARG A 11 3.83 7.03 4.35
CA ARG A 11 4.11 5.87 3.50
C ARG A 11 2.85 5.36 2.84
N LEU A 12 2.99 4.71 1.70
CA LEU A 12 1.84 4.15 0.97
C LEU A 12 1.11 3.10 1.80
N GLU A 13 1.83 2.31 2.60
CA GLU A 13 1.28 1.31 3.49
C GLU A 13 0.36 1.93 4.55
N GLU A 14 0.74 3.08 5.10
CA GLU A 14 -0.06 3.83 6.07
C GLU A 14 -1.35 4.39 5.44
N LEU A 15 -1.25 4.91 4.21
CA LEU A 15 -2.41 5.42 3.48
C LEU A 15 -3.38 4.29 3.09
N PHE A 16 -2.82 3.16 2.66
CA PHE A 16 -3.61 1.98 2.31
C PHE A 16 -4.36 1.44 3.54
N LEU A 17 -3.67 1.31 4.68
CA LEU A 17 -4.25 0.85 5.93
C LEU A 17 -5.39 1.76 6.40
N ALA A 18 -5.20 3.08 6.38
CA ALA A 18 -6.22 4.04 6.77
C ALA A 18 -7.49 3.91 5.90
N ARG A 19 -7.34 3.71 4.60
CA ARG A 19 -8.46 3.46 3.68
C ARG A 19 -9.14 2.13 3.97
N THR A 20 -8.37 1.08 4.21
CA THR A 20 -8.88 -0.25 4.55
C THR A 20 -9.74 -0.20 5.79
N PHE A 21 -9.29 0.46 6.86
CA PHE A 21 -10.08 0.61 8.07
C PHE A 21 -11.36 1.43 7.89
N GLY A 22 -11.37 2.37 6.92
CA GLY A 22 -12.57 3.11 6.55
C GLY A 22 -13.67 2.23 5.95
N THR A 23 -13.28 1.20 5.19
CA THR A 23 -14.19 0.33 4.43
C THR A 23 -14.45 -1.02 5.09
N LEU A 24 -13.56 -1.46 5.97
CA LEU A 24 -13.65 -2.75 6.63
C LEU A 24 -14.87 -2.81 7.57
N GLN A 25 -15.66 -3.86 7.44
CA GLN A 25 -16.79 -4.11 8.32
C GLN A 25 -16.34 -4.45 9.75
N ALA A 26 -17.17 -4.12 10.75
CA ALA A 26 -16.95 -4.53 12.13
C ALA A 26 -16.92 -6.06 12.24
N GLY A 27 -15.91 -6.61 12.90
CA GLY A 27 -15.61 -8.05 12.93
C GLY A 27 -14.85 -8.56 11.70
N GLY A 28 -14.63 -7.72 10.70
CA GLY A 28 -13.87 -8.10 9.51
C GLY A 28 -12.39 -8.31 9.80
N GLY A 29 -11.77 -9.25 9.07
CA GLY A 29 -10.35 -9.55 9.16
C GLY A 29 -9.51 -8.66 8.26
N VAL A 30 -8.36 -8.24 8.74
CA VAL A 30 -7.29 -7.61 7.96
C VAL A 30 -6.15 -8.60 7.81
N VAL A 31 -5.66 -8.75 6.59
CA VAL A 31 -4.40 -9.42 6.32
C VAL A 31 -3.52 -8.43 5.56
N MET A 32 -2.35 -8.15 6.09
CA MET A 32 -1.43 -7.18 5.52
C MET A 32 -0.06 -7.81 5.32
N ILE A 33 0.47 -7.70 4.11
CA ILE A 33 1.82 -8.18 3.79
C ILE A 33 2.70 -6.95 3.58
N VAL A 34 3.72 -6.80 4.40
CA VAL A 34 4.60 -5.63 4.38
C VAL A 34 6.06 -6.05 4.55
N PRO A 35 7.00 -5.30 3.97
CA PRO A 35 8.40 -5.51 4.27
C PRO A 35 8.72 -5.06 5.71
N GLU A 36 9.69 -5.67 6.36
CA GLU A 36 10.15 -5.31 7.72
C GLU A 36 10.40 -3.80 7.86
N ALA A 37 11.01 -3.18 6.85
CA ALA A 37 11.31 -1.75 6.85
C ALA A 37 10.07 -0.84 6.87
N ALA A 38 8.87 -1.37 6.61
CA ALA A 38 7.63 -0.62 6.69
C ALA A 38 7.05 -0.57 8.12
N LEU A 39 7.49 -1.45 9.02
CA LEU A 39 7.01 -1.49 10.41
C LEU A 39 7.59 -0.33 11.24
N THR A 40 7.02 0.84 11.03
CA THR A 40 7.30 2.02 11.84
C THR A 40 6.43 2.04 13.10
N GLU A 41 6.82 2.80 14.12
CA GLU A 41 5.98 3.03 15.32
C GLU A 41 4.58 3.54 14.95
N HIS A 42 4.48 4.36 13.91
CA HIS A 42 3.20 4.88 13.45
C HIS A 42 2.32 3.78 12.86
N LEU A 43 2.86 2.97 11.93
CA LEU A 43 2.09 1.89 11.29
C LEU A 43 1.65 0.83 12.32
N THR A 44 2.57 0.42 13.20
CA THR A 44 2.27 -0.55 14.26
C THR A 44 1.26 0.00 15.28
N GLY A 45 1.35 1.29 15.62
CA GLY A 45 0.38 1.98 16.46
C GLY A 45 -1.01 2.05 15.85
N GLU A 46 -1.11 2.36 14.55
CA GLU A 46 -2.38 2.36 13.83
C GLU A 46 -3.03 0.97 13.81
N ILE A 47 -2.26 -0.09 13.51
CA ILE A 47 -2.77 -1.46 13.53
C ILE A 47 -3.25 -1.82 14.95
N SER A 48 -2.44 -1.56 15.96
CA SER A 48 -2.71 -1.93 17.35
C SER A 48 -3.90 -1.19 17.94
N SER A 49 -4.18 0.04 17.47
CA SER A 49 -5.32 0.84 17.93
C SER A 49 -6.64 0.55 17.20
N HIS A 50 -6.57 -0.15 16.06
CA HIS A 50 -7.74 -0.45 15.23
C HIS A 50 -8.09 -1.93 15.16
N CYS A 51 -7.20 -2.83 15.59
CA CYS A 51 -7.40 -4.26 15.53
C CYS A 51 -7.30 -4.90 16.91
N THR A 52 -8.05 -5.97 17.09
CA THR A 52 -7.87 -6.97 18.17
C THR A 52 -7.27 -8.23 17.56
N ASP A 53 -6.76 -9.12 18.42
CA ASP A 53 -6.20 -10.42 18.04
C ASP A 53 -5.11 -10.29 16.94
N VAL A 54 -4.22 -9.31 17.14
CA VAL A 54 -3.13 -9.04 16.22
C VAL A 54 -2.09 -10.16 16.30
N ARG A 55 -1.72 -10.70 15.15
CA ARG A 55 -0.69 -11.73 14.99
C ARG A 55 0.21 -11.39 13.83
N MET A 56 1.43 -11.89 13.89
CA MET A 56 2.42 -11.67 12.87
C MET A 56 3.19 -12.97 12.62
N ILE A 57 3.46 -13.24 11.35
CA ILE A 57 4.33 -14.31 10.91
C ILE A 57 5.30 -13.79 9.87
N ARG A 58 6.43 -14.44 9.72
CA ARG A 58 7.38 -14.21 8.64
C ARG A 58 6.85 -14.88 7.37
N ALA A 59 6.90 -14.18 6.24
CA ALA A 59 6.51 -14.79 4.97
C ALA A 59 7.53 -15.87 4.57
N ALA A 60 7.02 -16.93 3.94
CA ALA A 60 7.86 -18.05 3.51
C ALA A 60 8.81 -17.71 2.32
N VAL A 61 8.73 -16.49 1.79
CA VAL A 61 9.57 -16.05 0.66
C VAL A 61 10.66 -15.14 1.19
N ASP A 62 11.88 -15.64 1.25
CA ASP A 62 13.03 -14.91 1.81
C ASP A 62 13.48 -13.70 0.99
N THR A 63 13.11 -13.63 -0.28
CA THR A 63 13.61 -12.61 -1.22
C THR A 63 13.32 -11.18 -0.78
N TYR A 64 12.26 -10.94 0.00
CA TYR A 64 11.79 -9.59 0.32
C TYR A 64 11.69 -9.28 1.81
N ASN A 65 12.10 -10.17 2.70
CA ASN A 65 11.95 -10.01 4.16
C ASN A 65 10.56 -9.48 4.54
N GLN A 66 9.52 -10.16 4.10
CA GLN A 66 8.14 -9.75 4.30
C GLN A 66 7.57 -10.38 5.56
N LEU A 67 6.66 -9.62 6.17
CA LEU A 67 5.86 -10.04 7.30
C LEU A 67 4.39 -10.05 6.92
N VAL A 68 3.67 -11.06 7.39
CA VAL A 68 2.22 -11.15 7.25
C VAL A 68 1.59 -10.85 8.59
N ILE A 69 0.80 -9.79 8.63
CA ILE A 69 0.13 -9.31 9.84
C ILE A 69 -1.36 -9.61 9.70
N PHE A 70 -1.92 -10.20 10.74
CA PHE A 70 -3.35 -10.48 10.87
C PHE A 70 -3.95 -9.62 11.97
N GLY A 71 -5.20 -9.24 11.81
CA GLY A 71 -5.95 -8.53 12.84
C GLY A 71 -7.44 -8.55 12.57
N ILE A 72 -8.24 -8.38 13.59
CA ILE A 72 -9.71 -8.31 13.50
C ILE A 72 -10.15 -6.90 13.88
N ARG A 73 -10.96 -6.25 13.04
CA ARG A 73 -11.60 -5.00 13.41
C ARG A 73 -12.66 -5.26 14.49
N PRO A 74 -12.56 -4.69 15.69
CA PRO A 74 -13.52 -4.93 16.75
C PRO A 74 -14.88 -4.32 16.39
N LYS A 75 -15.96 -4.92 16.90
CA LYS A 75 -17.31 -4.38 16.76
C LYS A 75 -17.45 -3.05 17.49
N ASN A 76 -16.79 -2.90 18.61
CA ASN A 76 -16.73 -1.67 19.38
C ASN A 76 -15.27 -1.22 19.51
N LYS A 77 -14.96 -0.02 19.05
CA LYS A 77 -13.63 0.56 19.10
C LYS A 77 -13.12 0.75 20.55
N ALA A 78 -14.02 0.99 21.50
CA ALA A 78 -13.70 1.11 22.91
C ALA A 78 -13.21 -0.20 23.55
N SER A 79 -13.33 -1.34 22.86
CA SER A 79 -12.79 -2.63 23.34
C SER A 79 -11.27 -2.71 23.29
N ILE A 80 -10.62 -1.82 22.55
CA ILE A 80 -9.16 -1.73 22.50
C ILE A 80 -8.69 -0.74 23.55
N GLY A 81 -8.48 -1.24 24.76
CA GLY A 81 -7.86 -0.44 25.81
C GLY A 81 -6.37 -0.21 25.55
N LYS A 82 -5.83 0.87 26.11
CA LYS A 82 -4.41 1.24 25.94
C LYS A 82 -3.45 0.08 26.25
N LYS A 83 -3.71 -0.69 27.30
CA LYS A 83 -2.86 -1.84 27.67
C LYS A 83 -2.79 -2.90 26.57
N LEU A 84 -3.92 -3.18 25.89
CA LEU A 84 -3.96 -4.14 24.79
C LEU A 84 -3.24 -3.57 23.57
N ALA A 85 -3.49 -2.31 23.23
CA ALA A 85 -2.82 -1.65 22.12
C ALA A 85 -1.29 -1.62 22.28
N ASP A 86 -0.81 -1.26 23.47
CA ASP A 86 0.62 -1.25 23.80
C ASP A 86 1.25 -2.65 23.69
N ALA A 87 0.54 -3.69 24.13
CA ALA A 87 1.01 -5.07 24.04
C ALA A 87 1.10 -5.54 22.58
N GLN A 88 0.09 -5.24 21.77
CA GLN A 88 0.07 -5.57 20.35
C GLN A 88 1.15 -4.80 19.58
N GLN A 89 1.35 -3.54 19.91
CA GLN A 89 2.40 -2.73 19.29
C GLN A 89 3.79 -3.28 19.56
N ARG A 90 4.06 -3.69 20.81
CA ARG A 90 5.34 -4.35 21.17
C ARG A 90 5.55 -5.64 20.39
N LEU A 91 4.49 -6.47 20.25
CA LEU A 91 4.55 -7.68 19.45
C LEU A 91 4.93 -7.37 17.99
N LEU A 92 4.33 -6.34 17.40
CA LEU A 92 4.64 -5.96 16.03
C LEU A 92 6.04 -5.35 15.87
N MET A 93 6.53 -4.65 16.89
CA MET A 93 7.89 -4.08 16.87
C MET A 93 8.98 -5.14 17.08
N ASP A 94 8.64 -6.26 17.69
CA ASP A 94 9.55 -7.42 17.85
C ASP A 94 9.48 -8.38 16.65
N TYR A 95 9.49 -7.81 15.45
CA TYR A 95 9.37 -8.57 14.21
C TYR A 95 10.56 -9.51 13.93
N ALA A 96 11.70 -9.27 14.55
CA ALA A 96 12.85 -10.16 14.43
C ALA A 96 12.54 -11.55 15.01
N SER A 97 11.68 -11.63 16.03
CA SER A 97 11.23 -12.86 16.67
C SER A 97 9.96 -13.45 16.04
N ALA A 98 9.50 -12.90 14.91
CA ALA A 98 8.29 -13.39 14.25
C ALA A 98 8.46 -14.84 13.78
N PRO A 99 7.53 -15.75 14.14
CA PRO A 99 7.59 -17.14 13.72
C PRO A 99 7.28 -17.28 12.22
N GLU A 100 7.77 -18.33 11.58
CA GLU A 100 7.46 -18.65 10.18
C GLU A 100 6.04 -19.18 10.01
N THR A 101 5.49 -19.78 11.05
CA THR A 101 4.12 -20.33 11.05
C THR A 101 3.40 -19.96 12.33
N LEU A 102 2.08 -19.85 12.25
CA LEU A 102 1.27 -19.68 13.45
C LEU A 102 1.41 -20.91 14.35
N PRO A 103 1.53 -20.71 15.70
CA PRO A 103 1.62 -21.83 16.65
C PRO A 103 0.45 -22.79 16.50
N ALA A 104 0.72 -24.08 16.68
CA ALA A 104 -0.32 -25.11 16.67
C ALA A 104 -1.38 -24.80 17.75
N GLY A 105 -2.66 -25.04 17.42
CA GLY A 105 -3.77 -24.71 18.31
C GLY A 105 -4.19 -23.24 18.32
N THR A 106 -3.57 -22.39 17.49
CA THR A 106 -4.02 -21.01 17.28
C THR A 106 -5.46 -21.01 16.79
N PRO A 107 -6.41 -20.30 17.43
CA PRO A 107 -7.78 -20.22 16.95
C PRO A 107 -7.81 -19.67 15.51
N ALA A 108 -8.64 -20.28 14.66
CA ALA A 108 -8.88 -19.75 13.33
C ALA A 108 -9.59 -18.40 13.42
N TYR A 109 -9.23 -17.46 12.53
CA TYR A 109 -9.99 -16.23 12.40
C TYR A 109 -11.36 -16.55 11.80
N CYS A 110 -12.41 -16.13 12.50
CA CYS A 110 -13.76 -16.23 11.99
C CYS A 110 -14.10 -14.91 11.29
N VAL A 111 -14.19 -14.94 9.97
CA VAL A 111 -14.58 -13.78 9.18
C VAL A 111 -16.10 -13.81 9.05
N PRO A 112 -16.81 -12.71 9.39
CA PRO A 112 -18.25 -12.66 9.24
C PRO A 112 -18.64 -12.78 7.77
N GLU A 113 -19.80 -13.37 7.52
CA GLU A 113 -20.35 -13.48 6.18
C GLU A 113 -20.50 -12.09 5.57
N ALA A 114 -19.82 -11.85 4.46
CA ALA A 114 -19.88 -10.58 3.77
C ALA A 114 -21.19 -10.52 2.97
N SER A 115 -21.91 -9.40 3.08
CA SER A 115 -23.00 -9.12 2.18
C SER A 115 -22.44 -8.94 0.76
N ALA A 116 -22.62 -9.95 -0.09
CA ALA A 116 -22.15 -9.94 -1.48
C ALA A 116 -22.90 -8.94 -2.39
N LYS A 117 -23.84 -8.19 -1.83
CA LYS A 117 -24.59 -7.18 -2.58
C LYS A 117 -23.64 -6.06 -3.02
N GLY A 118 -23.28 -6.09 -4.27
CA GLY A 118 -22.59 -4.98 -4.94
C GLY A 118 -21.11 -5.15 -5.21
N PHE A 119 -20.44 -6.18 -4.70
CA PHE A 119 -19.05 -6.41 -5.07
C PHE A 119 -18.99 -7.23 -6.37
N ARG A 120 -18.70 -6.54 -7.47
CA ARG A 120 -18.33 -7.20 -8.73
C ARG A 120 -16.82 -7.02 -8.89
N PRO A 121 -16.02 -8.08 -8.80
CA PRO A 121 -14.62 -7.99 -9.14
C PRO A 121 -14.52 -7.59 -10.62
N MET A 122 -13.95 -6.43 -10.89
CA MET A 122 -13.64 -6.02 -12.26
C MET A 122 -12.25 -6.54 -12.59
N SER A 123 -12.19 -7.52 -13.45
CA SER A 123 -10.94 -7.92 -14.08
C SER A 123 -10.77 -7.04 -15.32
N PHE A 124 -9.76 -6.20 -15.31
CA PHE A 124 -9.40 -5.40 -16.47
C PHE A 124 -8.42 -6.22 -17.30
N LYS A 125 -8.92 -6.88 -18.31
CA LYS A 125 -8.07 -7.51 -19.32
C LYS A 125 -7.92 -6.52 -20.45
N VAL A 126 -6.76 -5.89 -20.55
CA VAL A 126 -6.43 -5.03 -21.67
C VAL A 126 -6.11 -5.94 -22.86
N GLU A 127 -6.98 -5.94 -23.85
CA GLU A 127 -6.68 -6.58 -25.13
C GLU A 127 -5.76 -5.67 -25.93
N HIS A 128 -4.68 -6.21 -26.48
CA HIS A 128 -3.66 -5.43 -27.17
C HIS A 128 -4.25 -4.63 -28.32
N ASP A 129 -5.20 -5.22 -29.06
CA ASP A 129 -5.84 -4.57 -30.19
C ASP A 129 -6.66 -3.33 -29.79
N VAL A 130 -7.38 -3.43 -28.66
CA VAL A 130 -8.14 -2.30 -28.09
C VAL A 130 -7.20 -1.21 -27.57
N LEU A 131 -6.08 -1.59 -26.94
CA LEU A 131 -5.07 -0.65 -26.49
C LEU A 131 -4.43 0.09 -27.66
N ASP A 132 -4.10 -0.62 -28.74
CA ASP A 132 -3.51 -0.02 -29.94
C ASP A 132 -4.48 0.94 -30.65
N GLU A 133 -5.76 0.63 -30.63
CA GLU A 133 -6.80 1.49 -31.20
C GLU A 133 -6.98 2.77 -30.34
N GLU A 134 -7.06 2.63 -29.05
CA GLU A 134 -7.11 3.75 -28.10
C GLU A 134 -5.86 4.63 -28.19
N LEU A 135 -4.67 4.05 -28.33
CA LEU A 135 -3.43 4.79 -28.52
C LEU A 135 -3.41 5.55 -29.86
N LYS A 136 -3.91 4.94 -30.94
CA LYS A 136 -4.06 5.62 -32.23
C LYS A 136 -5.04 6.79 -32.15
N GLN A 137 -6.15 6.62 -31.46
CA GLN A 137 -7.13 7.69 -31.26
C GLN A 137 -6.58 8.78 -30.33
N SER A 138 -5.82 8.42 -29.29
CA SER A 138 -5.23 9.39 -28.37
C SER A 138 -4.15 10.25 -29.03
N LYS A 139 -3.40 9.72 -30.01
CA LYS A 139 -2.41 10.49 -30.78
C LYS A 139 -3.03 11.73 -31.43
N ASN A 140 -4.29 11.65 -31.84
CA ASN A 140 -5.00 12.78 -32.47
C ASN A 140 -5.65 13.72 -31.44
N ARG A 141 -5.76 13.30 -30.18
CA ARG A 141 -6.37 14.08 -29.07
C ARG A 141 -5.35 14.62 -28.07
N THR A 142 -4.09 14.26 -28.21
CA THR A 142 -3.01 14.75 -27.33
C THR A 142 -2.47 16.07 -27.85
N LEU A 143 -1.78 16.81 -26.99
CA LEU A 143 -1.06 18.05 -27.35
C LEU A 143 0.13 17.81 -28.30
N TRP A 144 0.54 16.54 -28.52
CA TRP A 144 1.71 16.23 -29.34
C TRP A 144 1.67 16.73 -30.77
N PRO A 145 0.55 16.62 -31.53
CA PRO A 145 0.47 17.17 -32.87
C PRO A 145 0.62 18.70 -32.92
N SER A 146 0.20 19.38 -31.86
CA SER A 146 0.26 20.83 -31.72
C SER A 146 1.34 21.33 -30.77
N PHE A 147 2.23 20.44 -30.30
CA PHE A 147 3.26 20.77 -29.33
C PHE A 147 4.10 21.99 -29.74
N GLY A 148 4.51 22.03 -31.00
CA GLY A 148 5.28 23.16 -31.55
C GLY A 148 4.52 24.49 -31.54
N GLN A 149 3.19 24.47 -31.60
CA GLN A 149 2.35 25.68 -31.55
C GLN A 149 2.20 26.20 -30.11
N HIS A 150 2.11 25.32 -29.15
CA HIS A 150 1.87 25.69 -27.76
C HIS A 150 3.15 25.98 -26.99
N PHE A 151 4.24 25.29 -27.29
CA PHE A 151 5.50 25.38 -26.54
C PHE A 151 6.61 26.12 -27.32
N GLY A 152 6.23 26.81 -28.40
CA GLY A 152 7.12 27.66 -29.17
C GLY A 152 8.45 26.99 -29.47
N THR A 153 8.57 26.30 -30.56
CA THR A 153 9.89 26.04 -31.12
C THR A 153 10.45 27.37 -31.60
N SER A 154 10.86 28.22 -30.65
CA SER A 154 11.87 29.20 -30.98
C SER A 154 13.00 28.40 -31.59
N ALA A 155 13.24 28.59 -32.87
CA ALA A 155 14.31 27.97 -33.60
C ALA A 155 15.68 28.52 -33.18
N VAL A 156 15.87 28.63 -31.88
CA VAL A 156 17.18 28.70 -31.31
C VAL A 156 17.66 27.26 -31.33
N SER A 157 18.57 26.97 -32.21
CA SER A 157 19.40 25.76 -32.25
C SER A 157 19.96 25.54 -30.86
N ALA A 158 19.11 24.98 -29.98
CA ALA A 158 19.57 24.53 -28.69
C ALA A 158 20.50 23.36 -28.99
N GLU A 159 21.81 23.55 -28.79
CA GLU A 159 22.77 22.47 -28.81
C GLU A 159 22.14 21.31 -28.00
N LYS A 160 22.06 20.15 -28.65
CA LYS A 160 21.58 18.94 -28.00
C LYS A 160 22.41 18.73 -26.74
N ARG A 161 21.87 19.09 -25.59
CA ARG A 161 22.56 18.87 -24.31
C ARG A 161 22.74 17.36 -24.15
N ARG A 162 23.99 16.94 -24.08
CA ARG A 162 24.31 15.57 -23.72
C ARG A 162 23.80 15.31 -22.29
N PRO A 163 23.16 14.15 -22.04
CA PRO A 163 22.83 13.80 -20.68
C PRO A 163 24.09 13.80 -19.82
N LEU A 164 23.97 14.28 -18.59
CA LEU A 164 25.08 14.38 -17.63
C LEU A 164 25.73 13.04 -17.27
N CYS A 165 25.05 11.96 -17.56
CA CYS A 165 25.56 10.58 -17.43
C CYS A 165 25.11 9.75 -18.63
N ALA A 166 25.90 8.77 -19.00
CA ALA A 166 25.51 7.80 -20.02
C ALA A 166 24.23 7.09 -19.57
N LEU A 167 23.22 7.06 -20.43
CA LEU A 167 22.04 6.24 -20.19
C LEU A 167 22.49 4.79 -20.23
N GLY A 168 22.45 4.10 -19.08
CA GLY A 168 22.72 2.67 -18.99
C GLY A 168 21.69 1.92 -19.85
N GLN A 169 22.14 0.86 -20.51
CA GLN A 169 21.21 -0.07 -21.13
C GLN A 169 20.40 -0.72 -19.99
N TRP A 170 19.10 -0.61 -20.08
CA TRP A 170 18.18 -1.35 -19.24
C TRP A 170 18.19 -2.81 -19.72
N HIS A 171 18.69 -3.70 -18.89
CA HIS A 171 18.57 -5.14 -19.07
C HIS A 171 17.29 -5.65 -18.45
#